data_032854d64494b6ae4aef98e3e820b96f
#
_entry.id   032854d64494b6ae4aef98e3e820b96f
#
_cell.length_a   1.000
_cell.length_b   1.000
_cell.length_c   1.000
_cell.angle_alpha   90.00
_cell.angle_beta   90.00
_cell.angle_gamma   90.00
#
_symmetry.space_group_name_H-M   'P 1'
#
loop_
_entity.id
_entity.type
_entity.pdbx_description
1 polymer ?
#
loop_
_entity_poly.entity_id
_entity_poly.type
_entity_poly.pdbx_seq_one_letter_code
_entity_poly.pdbx_strand_id
1 'polypeptide(L)'
;MYVARGVLVVEEGLKALERALQLRNFKVFTVSANPTDEQMANLLTHRVLVTENSEDLMEPAVVHEFCVIDTGHATKNPETVADIISREWLAGSLRARQPYLARINADGSVTVREIEE
;
A
#
# COMPACT_ATOMS: atom_id res chain seq x y z
N MET A 1 11.72 -1.85 23.59
CA MET A 1 10.75 -2.73 22.88
C MET A 1 10.49 -2.18 21.48
N TYR A 2 10.64 -3.03 20.49
CA TYR A 2 10.35 -2.65 19.10
C TYR A 2 8.83 -2.68 18.86
N VAL A 3 8.30 -1.57 18.38
CA VAL A 3 6.89 -1.49 18.00
C VAL A 3 6.82 -1.08 16.53
N ALA A 4 6.22 -1.93 15.70
CA ALA A 4 6.07 -1.62 14.29
C ALA A 4 5.13 -0.41 14.12
N ARG A 5 5.48 0.48 13.18
CA ARG A 5 4.67 1.65 12.84
C ARG A 5 3.31 1.25 12.29
N GLY A 6 3.28 0.18 11.50
CA GLY A 6 2.07 -0.37 10.93
C GLY A 6 2.41 -1.58 10.08
N VAL A 7 1.39 -2.18 9.49
CA VAL A 7 1.53 -3.34 8.63
C VAL A 7 1.17 -2.94 7.21
N LEU A 8 2.07 -3.26 6.28
CA LEU A 8 1.85 -3.05 4.85
C LEU A 8 2.04 -4.36 4.12
N VAL A 9 1.29 -4.56 3.04
CA VAL A 9 1.50 -5.68 2.13
C VAL A 9 2.00 -5.09 0.82
N VAL A 10 3.14 -5.53 0.35
CA VAL A 10 3.79 -5.00 -0.85
C VAL A 10 3.75 -6.05 -1.95
N GLU A 11 3.39 -5.63 -3.16
CA GLU A 11 3.40 -6.51 -4.33
C GLU A 11 4.80 -7.07 -4.54
N GLU A 12 4.91 -8.36 -4.83
CA GLU A 12 6.19 -8.97 -5.12
C GLU A 12 6.85 -8.30 -6.33
N GLY A 13 8.16 -8.22 -6.31
CA GLY A 13 8.91 -7.50 -7.33
C GLY A 13 9.32 -6.10 -6.88
N LEU A 14 8.70 -5.54 -5.86
CA LEU A 14 9.04 -4.23 -5.31
C LEU A 14 9.98 -4.37 -4.10
N LYS A 15 11.03 -5.15 -4.25
CA LYS A 15 11.93 -5.49 -3.14
C LYS A 15 12.65 -4.30 -2.54
N ALA A 16 13.07 -3.36 -3.36
CA ALA A 16 13.75 -2.16 -2.85
C ALA A 16 12.81 -1.31 -2.00
N LEU A 17 11.55 -1.19 -2.42
CA LEU A 17 10.54 -0.47 -1.65
C LEU A 17 10.19 -1.21 -0.37
N GLU A 18 10.04 -2.54 -0.43
CA GLU A 18 9.82 -3.37 0.75
C GLU A 18 10.89 -3.10 1.80
N ARG A 19 12.15 -3.15 1.39
CA ARG A 19 13.27 -2.91 2.30
C ARG A 19 13.26 -1.49 2.87
N ALA A 20 12.98 -0.50 2.03
CA ALA A 20 12.92 0.89 2.48
C ALA A 20 11.82 1.10 3.52
N LEU A 21 10.67 0.45 3.35
CA LEU A 21 9.58 0.50 4.33
C LEU A 21 9.93 -0.22 5.64
N GLN A 22 10.61 -1.36 5.55
CA GLN A 22 11.08 -2.07 6.73
C GLN A 22 12.06 -1.21 7.55
N LEU A 23 12.94 -0.47 6.87
CA LEU A 23 13.88 0.45 7.53
C LEU A 23 13.16 1.60 8.24
N ARG A 24 11.90 1.86 7.90
CA ARG A 24 11.07 2.88 8.55
C ARG A 24 10.09 2.30 9.54
N ASN A 25 10.40 1.11 10.04
CA ASN A 25 9.64 0.41 11.09
C ASN A 25 8.26 -0.08 10.67
N PHE A 26 8.01 -0.30 9.38
CA PHE A 26 6.83 -1.02 8.96
C PHE A 26 7.08 -2.52 8.99
N LYS A 27 6.07 -3.27 9.39
CA LYS A 27 6.05 -4.71 9.18
C LYS A 27 5.51 -4.94 7.76
N VAL A 28 6.28 -5.64 6.93
CA VAL A 28 5.94 -5.79 5.52
C VAL A 28 5.76 -7.26 5.19
N PHE A 29 4.60 -7.57 4.58
CA PHE A 29 4.35 -8.86 3.93
C PHE A 29 4.37 -8.65 2.43
N THR A 30 4.56 -9.71 1.67
CA THR A 30 4.51 -9.65 0.21
C THR A 30 3.36 -10.49 -0.32
N VAL A 31 2.83 -10.09 -1.46
CA VAL A 31 1.76 -10.80 -2.15
C VAL A 31 2.08 -10.83 -3.64
N SER A 32 1.59 -11.83 -4.36
CA SER A 32 1.82 -11.93 -5.80
C SER A 32 1.17 -10.76 -6.55
N ALA A 33 1.69 -10.46 -7.74
CA ALA A 33 1.16 -9.39 -8.59
C ALA A 33 -0.30 -9.61 -8.99
N ASN A 34 -0.71 -10.87 -9.05
CA ASN A 34 -2.11 -11.26 -9.35
C ASN A 34 -2.61 -12.14 -8.23
N PRO A 35 -2.96 -11.56 -7.07
CA PRO A 35 -3.36 -12.37 -5.93
C PRO A 35 -4.68 -13.10 -6.19
N THR A 36 -4.76 -14.33 -5.69
CA THR A 36 -6.00 -15.11 -5.73
C THR A 36 -6.98 -14.57 -4.69
N ASP A 37 -8.25 -14.95 -4.81
CA ASP A 37 -9.26 -14.58 -3.80
C ASP A 37 -8.86 -15.05 -2.41
N GLU A 38 -8.28 -16.25 -2.31
CA GLU A 38 -7.80 -16.77 -1.04
C GLU A 38 -6.66 -15.92 -0.45
N GLN A 39 -5.71 -15.52 -1.29
CA GLN A 39 -4.62 -14.66 -0.85
C GLN A 39 -5.14 -13.29 -0.40
N MET A 40 -6.09 -12.72 -1.13
CA MET A 40 -6.70 -11.45 -0.73
C MET A 40 -7.42 -11.57 0.60
N ALA A 41 -8.20 -12.62 0.79
CA ALA A 41 -8.92 -12.85 2.04
C ALA A 41 -7.97 -13.03 3.23
N ASN A 42 -6.86 -13.75 3.03
CA ASN A 42 -5.95 -14.08 4.12
C ASN A 42 -4.90 -13.00 4.41
N LEU A 43 -4.46 -12.26 3.39
CA LEU A 43 -3.36 -11.32 3.52
C LEU A 43 -3.80 -9.86 3.51
N LEU A 44 -4.84 -9.51 2.78
CA LEU A 44 -5.18 -8.12 2.50
C LEU A 44 -6.34 -7.57 3.32
N THR A 45 -7.25 -8.41 3.81
CA THR A 45 -8.43 -7.94 4.55
C THR A 45 -8.01 -7.05 5.73
N HIS A 46 -8.55 -5.83 5.76
CA HIS A 46 -8.25 -4.79 6.76
C HIS A 46 -6.79 -4.34 6.77
N ARG A 47 -6.10 -4.52 5.65
CA ARG A 47 -4.71 -4.08 5.49
C ARG A 47 -4.58 -3.12 4.31
N VAL A 48 -3.36 -2.69 4.06
CA VAL A 48 -3.04 -1.76 2.97
C VAL A 48 -2.06 -2.44 2.02
N LEU A 49 -2.46 -2.53 0.75
CA LEU A 49 -1.63 -3.08 -0.31
C LEU A 49 -0.89 -1.94 -1.03
N VAL A 50 0.41 -2.09 -1.21
CA VAL A 50 1.24 -1.16 -1.98
C VAL A 50 1.57 -1.81 -3.33
N THR A 51 1.21 -1.15 -4.42
CA THR A 51 1.37 -1.65 -5.78
C THR A 51 1.76 -0.53 -6.74
N GLU A 52 2.32 -0.88 -7.88
CA GLU A 52 2.57 0.09 -8.96
C GLU A 52 1.40 0.24 -9.92
N ASN A 53 0.44 -0.67 -9.87
CA ASN A 53 -0.70 -0.65 -10.77
C ASN A 53 -1.96 -1.11 -10.04
N SER A 54 -2.85 -0.18 -9.80
CA SER A 54 -4.10 -0.43 -9.08
C SER A 54 -5.30 -0.71 -10.00
N GLU A 55 -5.10 -0.73 -11.31
CA GLU A 55 -6.20 -0.74 -12.28
C GLU A 55 -7.24 -1.85 -12.02
N ASP A 56 -6.80 -3.07 -11.74
CA ASP A 56 -7.68 -4.21 -11.57
C ASP A 56 -8.01 -4.51 -10.10
N LEU A 57 -7.67 -3.60 -9.19
CA LEU A 57 -7.78 -3.86 -7.75
C LEU A 57 -8.96 -3.16 -7.07
N MET A 58 -9.68 -2.29 -7.77
CA MET A 58 -10.73 -1.49 -7.14
C MET A 58 -11.89 -2.34 -6.65
N GLU A 59 -12.40 -3.23 -7.50
CA GLU A 59 -13.47 -4.14 -7.12
C GLU A 59 -13.03 -5.14 -6.05
N PRO A 60 -11.88 -5.84 -6.21
CA PRO A 60 -11.37 -6.70 -5.15
C PRO A 60 -11.18 -5.99 -3.81
N ALA A 61 -10.73 -4.73 -3.82
CA ALA A 61 -10.53 -3.97 -2.60
C ALA A 61 -11.84 -3.80 -1.82
N VAL A 62 -12.93 -3.52 -2.52
CA VAL A 62 -14.24 -3.41 -1.89
C VAL A 62 -14.72 -4.78 -1.39
N VAL A 63 -14.62 -5.81 -2.22
CA VAL A 63 -15.09 -7.15 -1.89
C VAL A 63 -14.34 -7.74 -0.69
N HIS A 64 -13.02 -7.56 -0.65
CA HIS A 64 -12.15 -8.13 0.40
C HIS A 64 -11.79 -7.13 1.50
N GLU A 65 -12.33 -5.92 1.44
CA GLU A 65 -12.16 -4.90 2.46
C GLU A 65 -10.69 -4.55 2.74
N PHE A 66 -9.97 -4.11 1.71
CA PHE A 66 -8.60 -3.62 1.90
C PHE A 66 -8.39 -2.27 1.20
N CYS A 67 -7.30 -1.60 1.57
CA CYS A 67 -6.93 -0.30 1.01
C CYS A 67 -5.77 -0.50 0.03
N VAL A 68 -5.62 0.44 -0.92
CA VAL A 68 -4.58 0.36 -1.95
C VAL A 68 -3.80 1.67 -2.00
N ILE A 69 -2.46 1.55 -2.00
CA ILE A 69 -1.56 2.66 -2.32
C ILE A 69 -0.94 2.36 -3.68
N ASP A 70 -1.24 3.19 -4.67
CA ASP A 70 -0.67 3.10 -6.01
C ASP A 70 0.51 4.06 -6.10
N THR A 71 1.71 3.51 -6.25
CA THR A 71 2.93 4.30 -6.34
C THR A 71 3.16 4.85 -7.75
N GLY A 72 2.37 4.39 -8.73
CA GLY A 72 2.52 4.78 -10.12
C GLY A 72 3.70 4.12 -10.81
N HIS A 73 3.72 4.26 -12.12
CA HIS A 73 4.81 3.74 -12.96
C HIS A 73 5.97 4.73 -13.10
N ALA A 74 5.78 5.96 -12.61
CA ALA A 74 6.84 6.93 -12.67
C ALA A 74 8.02 6.40 -11.85
N THR A 75 9.21 6.47 -12.42
CA THR A 75 10.44 6.06 -11.77
C THR A 75 10.68 6.89 -10.53
N LYS A 76 10.14 6.47 -9.43
CA LYS A 76 10.39 7.11 -8.15
C LYS A 76 11.42 6.30 -7.42
N ASN A 77 12.33 7.00 -6.78
CA ASN A 77 13.29 6.38 -5.90
C ASN A 77 12.53 5.68 -4.77
N PRO A 78 12.79 4.39 -4.49
CA PRO A 78 12.10 3.65 -3.42
C PRO A 78 12.20 4.35 -2.05
N GLU A 79 13.32 4.99 -1.76
CA GLU A 79 13.49 5.73 -0.52
C GLU A 79 12.53 6.92 -0.45
N THR A 80 12.38 7.64 -1.56
CA THR A 80 11.45 8.77 -1.63
C THR A 80 10.01 8.30 -1.45
N VAL A 81 9.62 7.21 -2.09
CA VAL A 81 8.28 6.63 -1.96
C VAL A 81 8.04 6.20 -0.51
N ALA A 82 9.01 5.54 0.11
CA ALA A 82 8.90 5.11 1.50
C ALA A 82 8.77 6.30 2.46
N ASP A 83 9.47 7.39 2.20
CA ASP A 83 9.35 8.61 2.99
C ASP A 83 7.95 9.23 2.87
N ILE A 84 7.40 9.24 1.67
CA ILE A 84 6.05 9.76 1.42
C ILE A 84 5.03 8.90 2.18
N ILE A 85 5.12 7.59 2.06
CA ILE A 85 4.21 6.66 2.75
C ILE A 85 4.33 6.85 4.26
N SER A 86 5.55 6.95 4.79
CA SER A 86 5.79 7.13 6.21
C SER A 86 5.18 8.44 6.72
N ARG A 87 5.39 9.54 5.99
CA ARG A 87 4.85 10.84 6.33
C ARG A 87 3.33 10.84 6.38
N GLU A 88 2.70 10.28 5.35
CA GLU A 88 1.24 10.24 5.25
C GLU A 88 0.64 9.26 6.26
N TRP A 89 1.35 8.18 6.55
CA TRP A 89 0.93 7.25 7.60
C TRP A 89 0.90 7.91 8.98
N LEU A 90 1.94 8.67 9.30
CA LEU A 90 1.99 9.41 10.57
C LEU A 90 0.91 10.48 10.65
N ALA A 91 0.55 11.08 9.52
CA ALA A 91 -0.54 12.05 9.45
C ALA A 91 -1.93 11.40 9.56
N GLY A 92 -2.00 10.06 9.48
CA GLY A 92 -3.24 9.31 9.58
C GLY A 92 -3.96 9.08 8.26
N SER A 93 -3.46 9.61 7.14
CA SER A 93 -4.13 9.54 5.84
C SER A 93 -4.15 8.14 5.24
N LEU A 94 -3.14 7.32 5.54
CA LEU A 94 -2.94 6.02 4.87
C LEU A 94 -3.19 4.81 5.77
N ARG A 95 -3.66 5.02 6.98
CA ARG A 95 -3.95 3.89 7.87
C ARG A 95 -5.12 3.08 7.34
N ALA A 96 -5.11 1.77 7.65
CA ALA A 96 -6.20 0.89 7.26
C ALA A 96 -7.53 1.37 7.84
N ARG A 97 -8.53 1.49 6.97
CA ARG A 97 -9.89 1.90 7.31
C ARG A 97 -10.80 1.39 6.19
N GLN A 98 -11.92 2.05 5.94
CA GLN A 98 -12.77 1.70 4.81
C GLN A 98 -11.96 1.75 3.50
N PRO A 99 -12.27 0.89 2.53
CA PRO A 99 -11.45 0.80 1.31
C PRO A 99 -11.21 2.16 0.66
N TYR A 100 -9.95 2.45 0.37
CA TYR A 100 -9.55 3.67 -0.32
C TYR A 100 -8.48 3.36 -1.37
N LEU A 101 -8.35 4.26 -2.33
CA LEU A 101 -7.23 4.30 -3.25
C LEU A 101 -6.42 5.56 -2.96
N ALA A 102 -5.16 5.40 -2.62
CA ALA A 102 -4.21 6.49 -2.48
C ALA A 102 -3.24 6.44 -3.67
N ARG A 103 -3.08 7.57 -4.35
CA ARG A 103 -2.11 7.68 -5.46
C ARG A 103 -1.00 8.61 -5.06
N ILE A 104 0.23 8.18 -5.28
CA ILE A 104 1.41 9.03 -5.12
C ILE A 104 1.63 9.73 -6.46
N ASN A 105 1.45 11.04 -6.48
CA ASN A 105 1.56 11.84 -7.68
C ASN A 105 3.03 12.15 -8.02
N ALA A 106 3.28 12.59 -9.24
CA ALA A 106 4.64 12.87 -9.72
C ALA A 106 5.34 13.94 -8.87
N ASP A 107 4.59 14.88 -8.28
CA ASP A 107 5.13 15.94 -7.43
C ASP A 107 5.35 15.52 -5.97
N GLY A 108 5.07 14.27 -5.64
CA GLY A 108 5.21 13.75 -4.28
C GLY A 108 3.98 13.93 -3.40
N SER A 109 2.94 14.57 -3.89
CA SER A 109 1.67 14.67 -3.17
C SER A 109 0.92 13.34 -3.22
N VAL A 110 -0.01 13.15 -2.30
CA VAL A 110 -0.83 11.95 -2.22
C VAL A 110 -2.30 12.33 -2.33
N THR A 111 -3.00 11.71 -3.25
CA THR A 111 -4.44 11.88 -3.40
C THR A 111 -5.12 10.62 -2.88
N VAL A 112 -6.03 10.77 -1.93
CA VAL A 112 -6.77 9.65 -1.33
C VAL A 112 -8.25 9.80 -1.66
N ARG A 113 -8.86 8.72 -2.15
CA ARG A 113 -10.32 8.68 -2.35
C ARG A 113 -10.87 7.37 -1.85
N GLU A 114 -12.07 7.40 -1.30
CA GLU A 114 -12.77 6.18 -0.92
C GLU A 114 -13.23 5.43 -2.16
N ILE A 115 -13.21 4.10 -2.07
CA ILE A 115 -13.66 3.23 -3.16
C ILE A 115 -15.07 2.78 -2.82
N GLU A 116 -16.01 3.00 -3.74
CA GLU A 116 -17.40 2.59 -3.59
C GLU A 116 -17.77 1.62 -4.71
N GLU A 117 -18.73 0.77 -4.41
CA GLU A 117 -19.33 -0.10 -5.43
C GLU A 117 -20.19 0.70 -6.40
#